data_450469d1a57606af78513b69524f4812
#
_entry.id   450469d1a57606af78513b69524f4812
#
_cell.length_a   1.000
_cell.length_b   1.000
_cell.length_c   1.000
_cell.angle_alpha   90.00
_cell.angle_beta   90.00
_cell.angle_gamma   90.00
#
_symmetry.space_group_name_H-M   'P 1'
#
loop_
_entity.id
_entity.type
_entity.pdbx_description
1 polymer ?
#
loop_
_entity_poly.entity_id
_entity_poly.type
_entity_poly.pdbx_seq_one_letter_code
_entity_poly.pdbx_strand_id
1 'polypeptide(L)'
;PIEIKDNNPISNGEYLTTEDESHAVKVDDGVTGYINNACVMTSGDGSYGISVDSQNKVLYISDSDIKTSGSVSDKENGGITASAVVSEFGGTIFMNGDNSVESGGAYSAGLLSQVNDSEKMVNNTRLETTDKTNIVTSGENAVGVLACSSPGESRTCVDAVDDEVSDSNSYEVISRADLKMNGGSITTNGINSYGAYANGKKAYINLDYVALETVADGSYAVAIRQGNIDIKNSSITTTGTKAPIAKIYNGGELFFSNVTAVSKQDKGISIDASNIDSQAKIALLSVELSSALDSIDVNKTTTDVSILNRSIITPGNNVLVNNTGGDLNIISSDSILNGATKLVSGTTTLKLSENTIWNMKDDSVVTHLTNSDSIINLSYDDGQTFTQGKTLTVKGNYVGNNGQLNIRTVLGDDKSATDRLIVEGNTSGSTTVYVKNAGGSGAATLNGIELITVNGDESPADAFRQGDARIAAGAFEYQLKQQGKNWYLTSYQSVNEEDNSSEGNSESTETPTPVLRPEAGSYVANLAAANTLFVMRLNDRAGETRYIDPVTEQERSSRLWLRQIGGHNA
;
A
#
# COMPACT_ATOMS: atom_id res chain seq x y z
N PRO A 1 -25.66 10.09 41.44
CA PRO A 1 -25.92 8.94 40.57
C PRO A 1 -27.42 8.60 40.53
N ILE A 2 -27.86 8.22 39.35
CA ILE A 2 -29.23 7.69 39.16
C ILE A 2 -29.16 6.20 38.85
N GLU A 3 -30.07 5.43 39.40
CA GLU A 3 -30.22 4.02 39.13
C GLU A 3 -31.57 3.78 38.43
N ILE A 4 -31.53 3.22 37.20
CA ILE A 4 -32.72 2.87 36.43
C ILE A 4 -33.24 1.54 36.98
N LYS A 5 -34.40 1.59 37.69
CA LYS A 5 -34.97 0.45 38.44
C LYS A 5 -36.15 -0.22 37.73
N ASP A 6 -36.62 0.36 36.65
CA ASP A 6 -37.75 -0.14 35.87
C ASP A 6 -37.58 0.21 34.39
N ASN A 7 -38.50 -0.27 33.56
CA ASN A 7 -38.44 -0.05 32.10
C ASN A 7 -39.04 1.31 31.68
N ASN A 8 -39.24 2.25 32.59
CA ASN A 8 -39.71 3.59 32.26
C ASN A 8 -38.53 4.43 31.71
N PRO A 9 -38.70 5.13 30.60
CA PRO A 9 -37.65 5.97 30.06
C PRO A 9 -37.37 7.18 30.99
N ILE A 10 -36.08 7.42 31.24
CA ILE A 10 -35.63 8.70 31.77
C ILE A 10 -35.41 9.65 30.58
N SER A 11 -36.09 10.80 30.59
CA SER A 11 -36.10 11.70 29.44
C SER A 11 -35.96 13.16 29.89
N ASN A 12 -35.30 13.98 29.02
CA ASN A 12 -35.14 15.42 29.21
C ASN A 12 -34.52 15.81 30.57
N GLY A 13 -33.65 14.95 31.13
CA GLY A 13 -33.01 15.15 32.43
C GLY A 13 -31.55 15.57 32.32
N GLU A 14 -31.08 16.29 33.36
CA GLU A 14 -29.66 16.51 33.60
C GLU A 14 -29.19 15.62 34.74
N TYR A 15 -28.15 14.82 34.51
CA TYR A 15 -27.60 13.87 35.48
C TYR A 15 -26.13 14.20 35.70
N LEU A 16 -25.84 14.80 36.84
CA LEU A 16 -24.51 15.32 37.18
C LEU A 16 -23.95 14.58 38.41
N THR A 17 -22.66 14.17 38.30
CA THR A 17 -21.86 13.72 39.44
C THR A 17 -20.49 14.39 39.43
N THR A 18 -19.94 14.67 40.61
CA THR A 18 -18.65 15.35 40.77
C THR A 18 -17.68 14.61 41.69
N GLU A 19 -18.15 13.58 42.38
CA GLU A 19 -17.33 12.78 43.29
C GLU A 19 -16.63 11.64 42.53
N ASP A 20 -15.47 11.25 43.03
CA ASP A 20 -14.70 10.15 42.48
C ASP A 20 -15.43 8.81 42.58
N GLU A 21 -15.22 7.92 41.62
CA GLU A 21 -15.85 6.61 41.49
C GLU A 21 -17.42 6.67 41.57
N SER A 22 -17.98 7.81 41.18
CA SER A 22 -19.42 8.09 41.25
C SER A 22 -20.04 8.19 39.86
N HIS A 23 -20.52 7.08 39.32
CA HIS A 23 -21.13 7.01 37.98
C HIS A 23 -22.47 7.78 37.96
N ALA A 24 -22.74 8.52 36.86
CA ALA A 24 -23.97 9.33 36.80
C ALA A 24 -25.20 8.47 36.59
N VAL A 25 -25.19 7.47 35.71
CA VAL A 25 -26.31 6.58 35.41
C VAL A 25 -25.88 5.13 35.48
N LYS A 26 -26.62 4.30 36.21
CA LYS A 26 -26.52 2.84 36.27
C LYS A 26 -27.87 2.18 35.99
N VAL A 27 -27.86 0.93 35.54
CA VAL A 27 -29.05 0.11 35.32
C VAL A 27 -29.10 -0.99 36.37
N ASP A 28 -30.26 -1.21 36.99
CA ASP A 28 -30.46 -2.26 37.98
C ASP A 28 -30.57 -3.66 37.33
N ASP A 29 -30.37 -4.72 38.10
CA ASP A 29 -30.40 -6.09 37.63
C ASP A 29 -31.76 -6.50 37.05
N GLY A 30 -31.70 -7.15 35.87
CA GLY A 30 -32.90 -7.62 35.18
C GLY A 30 -33.73 -6.53 34.52
N VAL A 31 -33.26 -5.29 34.48
CA VAL A 31 -33.96 -4.15 33.91
C VAL A 31 -33.50 -3.86 32.48
N THR A 32 -34.44 -3.49 31.61
CA THR A 32 -34.17 -2.83 30.34
C THR A 32 -34.39 -1.33 30.52
N GLY A 33 -33.27 -0.58 30.53
CA GLY A 33 -33.29 0.87 30.70
C GLY A 33 -33.47 1.63 29.38
N TYR A 34 -34.01 2.84 29.46
CA TYR A 34 -34.14 3.77 28.33
C TYR A 34 -33.73 5.17 28.74
N ILE A 35 -32.86 5.80 27.97
CA ILE A 35 -32.43 7.21 28.12
C ILE A 35 -32.71 7.94 26.82
N ASN A 36 -33.52 9.01 26.88
CA ASN A 36 -33.86 9.79 25.70
C ASN A 36 -33.66 11.29 25.96
N ASN A 37 -32.98 11.98 25.06
CA ASN A 37 -32.79 13.43 25.13
C ASN A 37 -32.27 13.88 26.51
N ALA A 38 -31.24 13.24 27.02
CA ALA A 38 -30.69 13.48 28.34
C ALA A 38 -29.28 14.10 28.23
N CYS A 39 -28.92 14.91 29.22
CA CYS A 39 -27.58 15.42 29.44
C CYS A 39 -26.95 14.69 30.64
N VAL A 40 -25.89 13.92 30.41
CA VAL A 40 -25.20 13.16 31.46
C VAL A 40 -23.78 13.70 31.61
N MET A 41 -23.40 14.15 32.80
CA MET A 41 -22.08 14.73 33.05
C MET A 41 -21.42 14.15 34.31
N THR A 42 -20.12 13.81 34.20
CA THR A 42 -19.30 13.43 35.35
C THR A 42 -17.98 14.19 35.35
N SER A 43 -17.46 14.51 36.53
CA SER A 43 -16.16 15.16 36.67
C SER A 43 -15.23 14.48 37.68
N GLY A 44 -15.71 13.51 38.44
CA GLY A 44 -14.89 12.73 39.38
C GLY A 44 -13.99 11.71 38.67
N ASP A 45 -12.83 11.45 39.23
CA ASP A 45 -11.91 10.43 38.73
C ASP A 45 -12.54 9.02 38.91
N GLY A 46 -12.31 8.13 37.96
CA GLY A 46 -12.91 6.79 37.94
C GLY A 46 -14.44 6.78 37.78
N SER A 47 -15.04 7.88 37.32
CA SER A 47 -16.51 8.03 37.25
C SER A 47 -17.01 7.86 35.82
N TYR A 48 -17.75 6.79 35.54
CA TYR A 48 -18.42 6.60 34.26
C TYR A 48 -19.60 7.57 34.09
N GLY A 49 -19.81 8.05 32.87
CA GLY A 49 -21.06 8.74 32.55
C GLY A 49 -22.23 7.78 32.66
N ILE A 50 -22.21 6.72 31.89
CA ILE A 50 -23.23 5.67 31.86
C ILE A 50 -22.57 4.30 31.95
N SER A 51 -23.08 3.41 32.84
CA SER A 51 -22.53 2.06 33.02
C SER A 51 -23.63 0.98 33.02
N VAL A 52 -23.34 -0.12 32.30
CA VAL A 52 -24.11 -1.37 32.31
C VAL A 52 -23.16 -2.52 32.61
N ASP A 53 -23.31 -3.14 33.78
CA ASP A 53 -22.30 -4.01 34.41
C ASP A 53 -22.76 -5.44 34.69
N SER A 54 -23.69 -6.00 33.91
CA SER A 54 -24.20 -7.37 34.08
C SER A 54 -24.91 -7.90 32.84
N GLN A 55 -24.87 -9.22 32.61
CA GLN A 55 -25.54 -9.93 31.50
C GLN A 55 -27.04 -9.68 31.36
N ASN A 56 -27.72 -9.39 32.47
CA ASN A 56 -29.15 -9.24 32.47
C ASN A 56 -29.60 -7.79 32.28
N LYS A 57 -28.64 -6.90 32.00
CA LYS A 57 -28.90 -5.47 31.87
C LYS A 57 -28.77 -5.05 30.39
N VAL A 58 -29.81 -4.38 29.92
CA VAL A 58 -29.83 -3.78 28.57
C VAL A 58 -30.20 -2.31 28.69
N LEU A 59 -29.49 -1.46 27.97
CA LEU A 59 -29.74 -0.03 27.94
C LEU A 59 -29.89 0.47 26.51
N TYR A 60 -30.94 1.23 26.25
CA TYR A 60 -31.14 1.99 25.03
C TYR A 60 -30.92 3.47 25.30
N ILE A 61 -30.08 4.12 24.49
CA ILE A 61 -29.75 5.55 24.58
C ILE A 61 -30.12 6.20 23.26
N SER A 62 -30.81 7.34 23.29
CA SER A 62 -31.10 8.12 22.08
C SER A 62 -30.99 9.63 22.32
N ASP A 63 -30.51 10.33 21.30
CA ASP A 63 -30.51 11.79 21.21
C ASP A 63 -29.94 12.47 22.46
N SER A 64 -28.82 11.95 22.98
CA SER A 64 -28.32 12.33 24.31
C SER A 64 -26.88 12.86 24.25
N ASP A 65 -26.58 13.81 25.15
CA ASP A 65 -25.25 14.37 25.36
C ASP A 65 -24.60 13.75 26.60
N ILE A 66 -23.47 13.07 26.43
CA ILE A 66 -22.77 12.38 27.52
C ILE A 66 -21.36 12.96 27.61
N LYS A 67 -20.98 13.49 28.77
CA LYS A 67 -19.71 14.16 28.97
C LYS A 67 -19.02 13.71 30.26
N THR A 68 -17.75 13.32 30.14
CA THR A 68 -16.87 13.02 31.27
C THR A 68 -15.62 13.87 31.23
N SER A 69 -15.14 14.32 32.39
CA SER A 69 -13.89 15.10 32.49
C SER A 69 -12.89 14.57 33.54
N GLY A 70 -13.30 13.61 34.37
CA GLY A 70 -12.42 12.91 35.28
C GLY A 70 -11.42 12.00 34.56
N SER A 71 -10.34 11.67 35.25
CA SER A 71 -9.29 10.76 34.78
C SER A 71 -9.42 9.37 35.42
N VAL A 72 -8.50 8.46 35.16
CA VAL A 72 -8.41 7.18 35.87
C VAL A 72 -8.15 7.43 37.37
N SER A 73 -8.90 6.73 38.27
CA SER A 73 -8.81 6.97 39.70
C SER A 73 -7.48 6.53 40.34
N ASP A 74 -6.93 5.42 39.93
CA ASP A 74 -5.63 4.91 40.40
C ASP A 74 -5.01 4.02 39.33
N LYS A 75 -4.20 4.60 38.46
CA LYS A 75 -3.59 3.86 37.34
C LYS A 75 -2.63 2.77 37.81
N GLU A 76 -1.88 2.98 38.87
CA GLU A 76 -0.83 2.06 39.34
C GLU A 76 -1.42 0.79 39.96
N ASN A 77 -2.59 0.88 40.56
CA ASN A 77 -3.28 -0.24 41.22
C ASN A 77 -4.53 -0.74 40.47
N GLY A 78 -4.62 -0.46 39.16
CA GLY A 78 -5.75 -0.94 38.36
C GLY A 78 -7.06 -0.18 38.58
N GLY A 79 -6.96 1.14 38.74
CA GLY A 79 -8.10 2.02 38.94
C GLY A 79 -9.12 2.02 37.80
N ILE A 80 -10.30 2.58 38.09
CA ILE A 80 -11.39 2.68 37.13
C ILE A 80 -11.17 3.90 36.23
N THR A 81 -11.41 3.76 34.92
CA THR A 81 -11.36 4.88 33.96
C THR A 81 -12.56 5.81 34.14
N ALA A 82 -12.45 7.06 33.71
CA ALA A 82 -13.60 7.97 33.65
C ALA A 82 -14.23 7.97 32.24
N SER A 83 -14.56 6.79 31.73
CA SER A 83 -15.11 6.63 30.37
C SER A 83 -16.58 7.09 30.30
N ALA A 84 -16.98 7.61 29.11
CA ALA A 84 -18.30 8.22 29.00
C ALA A 84 -19.43 7.17 28.98
N VAL A 85 -19.31 6.12 28.14
CA VAL A 85 -20.32 5.04 28.04
C VAL A 85 -19.61 3.69 28.15
N VAL A 86 -20.02 2.89 29.15
CA VAL A 86 -19.35 1.63 29.49
C VAL A 86 -20.32 0.46 29.54
N SER A 87 -20.00 -0.58 28.77
CA SER A 87 -20.63 -1.89 28.85
C SER A 87 -19.61 -2.89 29.36
N GLU A 88 -19.87 -3.51 30.51
CA GLU A 88 -18.96 -4.46 31.14
C GLU A 88 -19.70 -5.68 31.73
N PHE A 89 -18.96 -6.75 32.06
CA PHE A 89 -19.49 -7.98 32.69
C PHE A 89 -20.71 -8.60 31.98
N GLY A 90 -20.80 -8.51 30.66
CA GLY A 90 -21.91 -9.04 29.86
C GLY A 90 -23.06 -8.07 29.63
N GLY A 91 -22.92 -6.83 30.01
CA GLY A 91 -23.90 -5.76 29.75
C GLY A 91 -24.08 -5.52 28.25
N THR A 92 -25.23 -4.96 27.88
CA THR A 92 -25.53 -4.58 26.49
C THR A 92 -26.05 -3.15 26.41
N ILE A 93 -25.44 -2.34 25.55
CA ILE A 93 -25.85 -0.97 25.27
C ILE A 93 -26.16 -0.79 23.79
N PHE A 94 -27.29 -0.19 23.47
CA PHE A 94 -27.63 0.27 22.12
C PHE A 94 -27.80 1.79 22.12
N MET A 95 -27.13 2.47 21.22
CA MET A 95 -27.25 3.91 21.00
C MET A 95 -27.84 4.18 19.63
N ASN A 96 -28.89 4.94 19.54
CA ASN A 96 -29.54 5.35 18.29
C ASN A 96 -29.85 6.85 18.31
N GLY A 97 -30.21 7.41 17.16
CA GLY A 97 -30.40 8.86 17.02
C GLY A 97 -29.08 9.66 17.05
N ASP A 98 -29.15 10.95 17.29
CA ASP A 98 -28.02 11.87 17.33
C ASP A 98 -27.44 11.92 18.78
N ASN A 99 -26.34 11.22 19.00
CA ASN A 99 -25.67 11.25 20.30
C ASN A 99 -24.33 12.00 20.24
N SER A 100 -24.03 12.76 21.27
CA SER A 100 -22.74 13.42 21.48
C SER A 100 -22.04 12.80 22.70
N VAL A 101 -20.81 12.35 22.52
CA VAL A 101 -20.02 11.70 23.58
C VAL A 101 -18.69 12.43 23.70
N GLU A 102 -18.44 13.05 24.84
CA GLU A 102 -17.18 13.72 25.13
C GLU A 102 -16.46 13.07 26.32
N SER A 103 -15.17 12.75 26.18
CA SER A 103 -14.33 12.27 27.28
C SER A 103 -13.05 13.10 27.37
N GLY A 104 -12.92 13.89 28.44
CA GLY A 104 -11.84 14.85 28.65
C GLY A 104 -10.67 14.33 29.48
N GLY A 105 -10.86 13.27 30.24
CA GLY A 105 -9.88 12.74 31.17
C GLY A 105 -8.76 11.90 30.53
N ALA A 106 -7.62 11.87 31.21
CA ALA A 106 -6.52 10.98 30.81
C ALA A 106 -6.90 9.51 31.06
N TYR A 107 -6.43 8.63 30.19
CA TYR A 107 -6.70 7.18 30.26
C TYR A 107 -8.19 6.84 30.31
N SER A 108 -9.01 7.55 29.57
CA SER A 108 -10.46 7.35 29.50
C SER A 108 -10.89 7.00 28.07
N ALA A 109 -12.10 6.47 27.92
CA ALA A 109 -12.66 6.18 26.61
C ALA A 109 -14.00 6.90 26.38
N GLY A 110 -14.31 7.23 25.14
CA GLY A 110 -15.64 7.66 24.74
C GLY A 110 -16.63 6.51 24.91
N LEU A 111 -16.42 5.41 24.18
CA LEU A 111 -17.18 4.17 24.32
C LEU A 111 -16.25 3.03 24.76
N LEU A 112 -16.64 2.29 25.77
CA LEU A 112 -15.90 1.14 26.28
C LEU A 112 -16.78 -0.11 26.32
N SER A 113 -16.36 -1.18 25.62
CA SER A 113 -16.88 -2.53 25.80
C SER A 113 -15.80 -3.39 26.43
N GLN A 114 -16.00 -3.86 27.65
CA GLN A 114 -14.96 -4.55 28.42
C GLN A 114 -15.46 -5.87 28.99
N VAL A 115 -14.66 -6.94 28.85
CA VAL A 115 -14.83 -8.18 29.58
C VAL A 115 -13.72 -8.33 30.60
N ASN A 116 -14.11 -8.70 31.80
CA ASN A 116 -13.21 -9.01 32.90
C ASN A 116 -13.51 -10.45 33.36
N ASP A 117 -12.80 -11.42 32.75
CA ASP A 117 -12.99 -12.85 33.08
C ASP A 117 -12.27 -13.17 34.39
N SER A 118 -12.93 -12.96 35.51
CA SER A 118 -12.46 -13.48 36.80
C SER A 118 -12.93 -14.91 37.07
N GLU A 119 -13.93 -15.41 36.33
CA GLU A 119 -14.53 -16.73 36.51
C GLU A 119 -14.97 -17.34 35.17
N LYS A 120 -15.07 -18.68 35.12
CA LYS A 120 -15.35 -19.52 33.94
C LYS A 120 -16.72 -19.33 33.25
N MET A 121 -17.34 -18.18 33.37
CA MET A 121 -18.62 -17.88 32.76
C MET A 121 -18.48 -17.03 31.51
N VAL A 122 -19.20 -17.40 30.45
CA VAL A 122 -19.21 -16.62 29.20
C VAL A 122 -20.07 -15.36 29.37
N ASN A 123 -19.42 -14.21 29.42
CA ASN A 123 -20.04 -12.89 29.62
C ASN A 123 -19.71 -11.95 28.47
N ASN A 124 -20.27 -12.20 27.28
CA ASN A 124 -20.03 -11.34 26.12
C ASN A 124 -20.63 -9.95 26.36
N THR A 125 -19.83 -8.92 26.33
CA THR A 125 -20.27 -7.52 26.35
C THR A 125 -20.56 -7.00 24.96
N ARG A 126 -21.53 -6.10 24.86
CA ARG A 126 -21.93 -5.49 23.61
C ARG A 126 -22.23 -4.00 23.77
N LEU A 127 -21.57 -3.17 22.96
CA LEU A 127 -21.91 -1.78 22.76
C LEU A 127 -22.11 -1.53 21.28
N GLU A 128 -23.28 -1.04 20.87
CA GLU A 128 -23.60 -0.84 19.46
C GLU A 128 -24.26 0.54 19.25
N THR A 129 -23.77 1.28 18.24
CA THR A 129 -24.42 2.49 17.75
C THR A 129 -24.96 2.25 16.34
N THR A 130 -26.18 2.69 16.07
CA THR A 130 -26.83 2.45 14.78
C THR A 130 -27.02 3.69 13.92
N ASP A 131 -26.88 4.87 14.52
CA ASP A 131 -27.09 6.14 13.86
C ASP A 131 -25.90 7.08 14.13
N LYS A 132 -26.13 8.36 14.09
CA LYS A 132 -25.09 9.37 14.18
C LYS A 132 -24.63 9.58 15.64
N THR A 133 -23.55 8.89 16.01
CA THR A 133 -22.87 9.13 17.29
C THR A 133 -21.55 9.87 17.03
N ASN A 134 -21.37 11.04 17.65
CA ASN A 134 -20.14 11.81 17.54
C ASN A 134 -19.34 11.70 18.84
N ILE A 135 -18.10 11.24 18.73
CA ILE A 135 -17.23 10.98 19.88
C ILE A 135 -16.04 11.94 19.80
N VAL A 136 -15.79 12.66 20.89
CA VAL A 136 -14.60 13.52 21.04
C VAL A 136 -13.86 13.14 22.31
N THR A 137 -12.56 12.83 22.19
CA THR A 137 -11.69 12.66 23.36
C THR A 137 -10.56 13.70 23.35
N SER A 138 -10.20 14.22 24.52
CA SER A 138 -9.18 15.26 24.65
C SER A 138 -8.10 14.96 25.70
N GLY A 139 -8.28 13.94 26.51
CA GLY A 139 -7.30 13.52 27.51
C GLY A 139 -6.06 12.86 26.90
N GLU A 140 -4.95 12.92 27.62
CA GLU A 140 -3.75 12.14 27.26
C GLU A 140 -4.02 10.64 27.40
N ASN A 141 -3.52 9.83 26.46
CA ASN A 141 -3.75 8.38 26.41
C ASN A 141 -5.25 8.00 26.40
N ALA A 142 -6.11 8.88 25.91
CA ALA A 142 -7.53 8.61 25.81
C ALA A 142 -7.87 7.81 24.54
N VAL A 143 -9.01 7.13 24.53
CA VAL A 143 -9.44 6.29 23.41
C VAL A 143 -10.84 6.70 22.96
N GLY A 144 -11.05 6.89 21.66
CA GLY A 144 -12.39 7.15 21.11
C GLY A 144 -13.32 5.98 21.39
N VAL A 145 -13.01 4.81 20.85
CA VAL A 145 -13.76 3.55 21.07
C VAL A 145 -12.80 2.42 21.45
N LEU A 146 -13.11 1.73 22.54
CA LEU A 146 -12.26 0.67 23.12
C LEU A 146 -13.05 -0.62 23.30
N ALA A 147 -12.57 -1.70 22.71
CA ALA A 147 -12.98 -3.06 23.05
C ALA A 147 -11.84 -3.75 23.80
N CYS A 148 -12.13 -4.32 24.96
CA CYS A 148 -11.11 -4.94 25.80
C CYS A 148 -11.51 -6.33 26.29
N SER A 149 -10.67 -7.30 25.99
CA SER A 149 -10.81 -8.68 26.46
C SER A 149 -9.49 -9.20 27.06
N SER A 150 -8.75 -8.34 27.75
CA SER A 150 -7.49 -8.72 28.38
C SER A 150 -7.72 -9.35 29.76
N PRO A 151 -7.13 -10.51 30.07
CA PRO A 151 -7.22 -11.12 31.39
C PRO A 151 -6.17 -10.50 32.33
N GLY A 152 -6.33 -9.25 32.70
CA GLY A 152 -5.40 -8.59 33.62
C GLY A 152 -6.07 -8.26 34.96
N GLU A 153 -5.29 -8.22 36.03
CA GLU A 153 -5.73 -7.69 37.33
C GLU A 153 -5.99 -6.16 37.25
N SER A 154 -5.50 -5.52 36.20
CA SER A 154 -5.74 -4.11 35.92
C SER A 154 -7.11 -3.92 35.27
N ARG A 155 -7.97 -3.19 35.94
CA ARG A 155 -9.27 -2.77 35.40
C ARG A 155 -9.16 -1.70 34.32
N THR A 156 -7.95 -1.17 34.08
CA THR A 156 -7.70 -0.20 33.03
C THR A 156 -7.23 -0.90 31.78
N CYS A 157 -8.10 -1.03 30.80
CA CYS A 157 -7.74 -1.54 29.47
C CYS A 157 -7.08 -0.49 28.56
N VAL A 158 -6.78 0.67 29.07
CA VAL A 158 -6.25 1.84 28.33
C VAL A 158 -4.72 1.96 28.42
N ASP A 159 -4.03 0.83 28.53
CA ASP A 159 -2.56 0.80 28.47
C ASP A 159 -2.06 1.09 27.05
N ALA A 160 -0.83 1.60 26.94
CA ALA A 160 -0.25 1.80 25.63
C ALA A 160 -0.20 0.49 24.83
N VAL A 161 -0.43 0.57 23.52
CA VAL A 161 -0.55 -0.62 22.66
C VAL A 161 0.72 -1.47 22.64
N ASP A 162 1.88 -0.87 22.88
CA ASP A 162 3.21 -1.47 22.92
C ASP A 162 3.78 -1.71 24.33
N ASP A 163 3.01 -1.42 25.39
CA ASP A 163 3.40 -1.79 26.74
C ASP A 163 3.52 -3.31 26.88
N GLU A 164 4.63 -3.78 27.45
CA GLU A 164 4.77 -5.20 27.80
C GLU A 164 3.89 -5.50 29.01
N VAL A 165 2.70 -6.01 28.75
CA VAL A 165 1.92 -6.65 29.81
C VAL A 165 2.49 -8.04 30.03
N SER A 166 2.97 -8.30 31.24
CA SER A 166 3.32 -9.65 31.64
C SER A 166 2.06 -10.54 31.55
N ASP A 167 1.98 -11.38 30.54
CA ASP A 167 0.98 -12.46 30.41
C ASP A 167 1.15 -13.48 31.59
N SER A 168 1.10 -13.00 32.84
CA SER A 168 1.31 -13.84 34.02
C SER A 168 0.10 -14.72 34.34
N ASN A 169 -1.04 -14.50 33.67
CA ASN A 169 -2.25 -15.28 33.90
C ASN A 169 -2.56 -16.19 32.70
N SER A 170 -2.37 -17.48 32.89
CA SER A 170 -2.61 -18.58 31.93
C SER A 170 -4.10 -18.89 31.70
N TYR A 171 -5.02 -17.95 31.93
CA TYR A 171 -6.44 -18.19 31.68
C TYR A 171 -6.80 -17.82 30.24
N GLU A 172 -7.41 -18.75 29.54
CA GLU A 172 -7.97 -18.47 28.21
C GLU A 172 -9.21 -17.61 28.37
N VAL A 173 -9.18 -16.38 27.85
CA VAL A 173 -10.36 -15.50 27.78
C VAL A 173 -11.35 -16.10 26.81
N ILE A 174 -12.55 -16.44 27.30
CA ILE A 174 -13.63 -17.04 26.51
C ILE A 174 -14.69 -16.03 26.09
N SER A 175 -14.82 -14.92 26.79
CA SER A 175 -15.84 -13.90 26.54
C SER A 175 -15.35 -12.86 25.52
N ARG A 176 -16.29 -12.34 24.74
CA ARG A 176 -16.02 -11.30 23.72
C ARG A 176 -16.41 -9.92 24.24
N ALA A 177 -15.55 -8.95 23.92
CA ALA A 177 -15.87 -7.53 23.98
C ALA A 177 -16.19 -7.04 22.57
N ASP A 178 -17.46 -6.84 22.28
CA ASP A 178 -17.94 -6.38 20.97
C ASP A 178 -18.31 -4.90 21.03
N LEU A 179 -17.72 -4.09 20.13
CA LEU A 179 -18.09 -2.70 19.91
C LEU A 179 -18.39 -2.49 18.44
N LYS A 180 -19.57 -1.99 18.12
CA LYS A 180 -19.99 -1.67 16.76
C LYS A 180 -20.46 -0.24 16.68
N MET A 181 -19.98 0.47 15.67
CA MET A 181 -20.42 1.83 15.38
C MET A 181 -20.78 1.96 13.90
N ASN A 182 -22.00 2.40 13.64
CA ASN A 182 -22.51 2.66 12.30
C ASN A 182 -22.90 4.13 12.18
N GLY A 183 -22.16 4.88 11.38
CA GLY A 183 -22.33 6.33 11.23
C GLY A 183 -21.67 7.17 12.33
N GLY A 184 -21.54 8.47 12.07
CA GLY A 184 -20.97 9.44 13.00
C GLY A 184 -19.48 9.66 12.87
N SER A 185 -18.85 10.15 13.94
CA SER A 185 -17.43 10.51 13.93
C SER A 185 -16.71 10.16 15.23
N ILE A 186 -15.40 9.93 15.11
CA ILE A 186 -14.49 9.78 16.24
C ILE A 186 -13.35 10.78 16.06
N THR A 187 -13.17 11.69 17.00
CA THR A 187 -12.06 12.67 16.99
C THR A 187 -11.28 12.56 18.30
N THR A 188 -9.96 12.32 18.21
CA THR A 188 -9.08 12.34 19.38
C THR A 188 -8.09 13.50 19.28
N ASN A 189 -8.08 14.36 20.31
CA ASN A 189 -7.24 15.56 20.40
C ASN A 189 -6.07 15.41 21.38
N GLY A 190 -6.11 14.40 22.25
CA GLY A 190 -5.07 14.15 23.26
C GLY A 190 -3.81 13.51 22.66
N ILE A 191 -2.66 13.76 23.26
CA ILE A 191 -1.40 13.08 22.91
C ILE A 191 -1.44 11.61 23.29
N ASN A 192 -0.74 10.76 22.52
CA ASN A 192 -0.69 9.30 22.71
C ASN A 192 -2.08 8.64 22.78
N SER A 193 -3.06 9.20 22.10
CA SER A 193 -4.45 8.77 22.13
C SER A 193 -4.80 7.90 20.94
N TYR A 194 -5.86 7.08 21.05
CA TYR A 194 -6.26 6.18 19.97
C TYR A 194 -7.70 6.46 19.52
N GLY A 195 -7.94 6.46 18.22
CA GLY A 195 -9.30 6.56 17.68
C GLY A 195 -10.13 5.31 18.02
N ALA A 196 -9.62 4.14 17.61
CA ALA A 196 -10.19 2.83 17.93
C ALA A 196 -9.10 1.91 18.47
N TYR A 197 -9.36 1.21 19.58
CA TYR A 197 -8.40 0.28 20.16
C TYR A 197 -9.06 -1.06 20.52
N ALA A 198 -8.55 -2.14 19.94
CA ALA A 198 -8.92 -3.51 20.29
C ALA A 198 -7.78 -4.16 21.11
N ASN A 199 -8.01 -4.35 22.40
CA ASN A 199 -7.05 -4.91 23.34
C ASN A 199 -7.47 -6.30 23.81
N GLY A 200 -6.72 -7.32 23.39
CA GLY A 200 -6.93 -8.74 23.73
C GLY A 200 -7.59 -9.57 22.63
N LYS A 201 -7.34 -10.88 22.64
CA LYS A 201 -7.70 -11.84 21.57
C LYS A 201 -9.19 -11.92 21.22
N LYS A 202 -10.07 -11.53 22.13
CA LYS A 202 -11.54 -11.56 21.98
C LYS A 202 -12.13 -10.15 21.87
N ALA A 203 -11.30 -9.12 21.76
CA ALA A 203 -11.72 -7.75 21.48
C ALA A 203 -12.04 -7.59 19.99
N TYR A 204 -13.23 -7.05 19.70
CA TYR A 204 -13.67 -6.83 18.35
C TYR A 204 -14.33 -5.45 18.19
N ILE A 205 -13.86 -4.69 17.20
CA ILE A 205 -14.44 -3.39 16.84
C ILE A 205 -14.88 -3.45 15.37
N ASN A 206 -16.09 -2.99 15.09
CA ASN A 206 -16.57 -2.79 13.73
C ASN A 206 -17.05 -1.34 13.56
N LEU A 207 -16.42 -0.62 12.64
CA LEU A 207 -16.79 0.76 12.29
C LEU A 207 -17.29 0.78 10.85
N ASP A 208 -18.49 1.29 10.62
CA ASP A 208 -19.08 1.42 9.30
C ASP A 208 -19.65 2.82 9.10
N TYR A 209 -19.34 3.48 8.00
CA TYR A 209 -19.69 4.89 7.72
C TYR A 209 -19.19 5.88 8.78
N VAL A 210 -18.00 5.69 9.32
CA VAL A 210 -17.41 6.52 10.38
C VAL A 210 -16.29 7.42 9.82
N ALA A 211 -16.29 8.70 10.24
CA ALA A 211 -15.15 9.59 10.06
C ALA A 211 -14.25 9.53 11.31
N LEU A 212 -13.03 9.01 11.18
CA LEU A 212 -12.09 8.86 12.27
C LEU A 212 -10.91 9.81 12.09
N GLU A 213 -10.65 10.67 13.07
CA GLU A 213 -9.55 11.63 13.05
C GLU A 213 -8.75 11.61 14.36
N THR A 214 -7.42 11.56 14.26
CA THR A 214 -6.52 11.79 15.39
C THR A 214 -5.59 12.96 15.09
N VAL A 215 -5.47 13.89 16.05
CA VAL A 215 -4.84 15.19 15.80
C VAL A 215 -3.44 15.29 16.40
N ALA A 216 -3.23 14.78 17.60
CA ALA A 216 -2.02 15.00 18.38
C ALA A 216 -0.90 13.99 18.07
N ASP A 217 0.30 14.32 18.54
CA ASP A 217 1.49 13.46 18.42
C ASP A 217 1.32 12.14 19.19
N GLY A 218 1.88 11.07 18.65
CA GLY A 218 1.79 9.72 19.21
C GLY A 218 0.39 9.10 19.13
N SER A 219 -0.55 9.71 18.41
CA SER A 219 -1.95 9.33 18.43
C SER A 219 -2.33 8.53 17.19
N TYR A 220 -2.63 7.24 17.37
CA TYR A 220 -2.98 6.31 16.30
C TYR A 220 -4.48 6.35 16.00
N ALA A 221 -4.85 6.33 14.72
CA ALA A 221 -6.26 6.17 14.40
C ALA A 221 -6.78 4.78 14.82
N VAL A 222 -5.97 3.75 14.59
CA VAL A 222 -6.27 2.36 14.91
C VAL A 222 -5.13 1.76 15.74
N ALA A 223 -5.46 1.19 16.89
CA ALA A 223 -4.55 0.42 17.73
C ALA A 223 -5.07 -1.01 17.92
N ILE A 224 -4.23 -2.01 17.70
CA ILE A 224 -4.59 -3.42 17.87
C ILE A 224 -3.51 -4.11 18.69
N ARG A 225 -3.95 -4.76 19.76
CA ARG A 225 -3.12 -5.65 20.56
C ARG A 225 -3.81 -7.00 20.64
N GLN A 226 -3.45 -7.91 19.74
CA GLN A 226 -4.04 -9.25 19.61
C GLN A 226 -5.56 -9.28 19.26
N GLY A 227 -6.23 -8.14 19.15
CA GLY A 227 -7.65 -8.01 18.82
C GLY A 227 -7.93 -7.88 17.32
N ASN A 228 -9.18 -7.58 16.98
CA ASN A 228 -9.63 -7.44 15.60
C ASN A 228 -10.37 -6.13 15.40
N ILE A 229 -10.06 -5.42 14.32
CA ILE A 229 -10.77 -4.19 13.92
C ILE A 229 -11.15 -4.27 12.45
N ASP A 230 -12.45 -4.14 12.17
CA ASP A 230 -13.02 -4.00 10.85
C ASP A 230 -13.49 -2.57 10.64
N ILE A 231 -13.05 -1.91 9.58
CA ILE A 231 -13.49 -0.56 9.19
C ILE A 231 -13.98 -0.59 7.75
N LYS A 232 -15.20 -0.10 7.53
CA LYS A 232 -15.85 -0.12 6.22
C LYS A 232 -16.44 1.24 5.87
N ASN A 233 -16.48 1.57 4.57
CA ASN A 233 -17.13 2.77 4.04
C ASN A 233 -16.78 4.06 4.80
N SER A 234 -15.54 4.20 5.24
CA SER A 234 -15.12 5.16 6.25
C SER A 234 -13.91 5.98 5.78
N SER A 235 -13.68 7.09 6.47
CA SER A 235 -12.47 7.90 6.28
C SER A 235 -11.62 7.92 7.56
N ILE A 236 -10.30 7.86 7.39
CA ILE A 236 -9.33 7.86 8.48
C ILE A 236 -8.28 8.94 8.21
N THR A 237 -8.03 9.80 9.19
CA THR A 237 -6.97 10.82 9.09
C THR A 237 -6.15 10.89 10.38
N THR A 238 -4.83 10.85 10.27
CA THR A 238 -3.90 11.17 11.35
C THR A 238 -3.06 12.40 10.97
N THR A 239 -2.90 13.34 11.90
CA THR A 239 -2.19 14.61 11.63
C THR A 239 -0.96 14.84 12.50
N GLY A 240 -0.81 14.11 13.60
CA GLY A 240 0.34 14.21 14.51
C GLY A 240 1.60 13.53 13.98
N THR A 241 2.75 13.84 14.59
CA THR A 241 3.99 13.07 14.41
C THR A 241 3.95 11.79 15.25
N LYS A 242 4.66 10.75 14.84
CA LYS A 242 4.59 9.41 15.45
C LYS A 242 3.14 8.90 15.57
N ALA A 243 2.33 9.22 14.58
CA ALA A 243 0.90 8.96 14.52
C ALA A 243 0.53 8.17 13.25
N PRO A 244 0.91 6.89 13.13
CA PRO A 244 0.51 6.05 12.00
C PRO A 244 -1.02 5.92 11.93
N ILE A 245 -1.52 5.55 10.77
CA ILE A 245 -2.95 5.19 10.61
C ILE A 245 -3.29 4.03 11.53
N ALA A 246 -2.48 2.98 11.49
CA ALA A 246 -2.68 1.80 12.33
C ALA A 246 -1.38 1.35 12.99
N LYS A 247 -1.45 0.99 14.28
CA LYS A 247 -0.41 0.28 15.03
C LYS A 247 -0.94 -1.07 15.44
N ILE A 248 -0.24 -2.15 15.04
CA ILE A 248 -0.55 -3.52 15.45
C ILE A 248 0.62 -4.04 16.28
N TYR A 249 0.36 -4.50 17.47
CA TYR A 249 1.36 -5.01 18.39
C TYR A 249 1.02 -6.41 18.91
N ASN A 250 1.98 -7.33 18.86
CA ASN A 250 1.82 -8.73 19.26
C ASN A 250 0.69 -9.48 18.51
N GLY A 251 0.43 -9.09 17.26
CA GLY A 251 -0.54 -9.75 16.39
C GLY A 251 -1.94 -9.16 16.44
N GLY A 252 -2.85 -9.79 15.71
CA GLY A 252 -4.25 -9.36 15.54
C GLY A 252 -4.64 -9.16 14.09
N GLU A 253 -5.88 -8.75 13.84
CA GLU A 253 -6.42 -8.63 12.49
C GLU A 253 -6.95 -7.23 12.23
N LEU A 254 -6.57 -6.66 11.08
CA LEU A 254 -7.04 -5.38 10.55
C LEU A 254 -7.72 -5.59 9.20
N PHE A 255 -8.96 -5.19 9.09
CA PHE A 255 -9.71 -5.24 7.85
C PHE A 255 -10.22 -3.86 7.47
N PHE A 256 -9.82 -3.36 6.30
CA PHE A 256 -10.36 -2.15 5.68
C PHE A 256 -11.10 -2.51 4.39
N SER A 257 -12.30 -1.96 4.22
CA SER A 257 -13.07 -2.14 2.98
C SER A 257 -13.74 -0.83 2.58
N ASN A 258 -13.44 -0.34 1.38
CA ASN A 258 -13.92 0.96 0.90
C ASN A 258 -13.54 2.10 1.88
N VAL A 259 -12.25 2.20 2.19
CA VAL A 259 -11.70 3.16 3.16
C VAL A 259 -10.69 4.08 2.47
N THR A 260 -10.81 5.38 2.76
CA THR A 260 -9.75 6.36 2.47
C THR A 260 -9.00 6.66 3.76
N ALA A 261 -7.70 6.36 3.79
CA ALA A 261 -6.86 6.48 4.97
C ALA A 261 -5.62 7.34 4.69
N VAL A 262 -5.43 8.39 5.47
CA VAL A 262 -4.35 9.37 5.28
C VAL A 262 -3.57 9.60 6.57
N SER A 263 -2.26 9.34 6.55
CA SER A 263 -1.33 9.83 7.58
C SER A 263 -0.56 11.02 7.02
N LYS A 264 -0.74 12.21 7.64
CA LYS A 264 -0.13 13.45 7.13
C LYS A 264 1.33 13.61 7.50
N GLN A 265 1.81 12.95 8.55
CA GLN A 265 3.18 13.13 9.05
C GLN A 265 3.92 11.84 9.38
N ASP A 266 3.26 10.68 9.31
CA ASP A 266 3.87 9.42 9.70
C ASP A 266 3.54 8.26 8.74
N LYS A 267 3.78 7.04 9.17
CA LYS A 267 3.57 5.78 8.46
C LYS A 267 2.10 5.48 8.22
N GLY A 268 1.84 4.57 7.29
CA GLY A 268 0.52 3.99 7.11
C GLY A 268 0.20 2.97 8.22
N ILE A 269 0.74 1.76 8.09
CA ILE A 269 0.52 0.66 9.03
C ILE A 269 1.86 0.26 9.62
N SER A 270 1.97 0.32 10.94
CA SER A 270 3.14 -0.11 11.70
C SER A 270 2.82 -1.39 12.47
N ILE A 271 3.60 -2.44 12.24
CA ILE A 271 3.41 -3.76 12.83
C ILE A 271 4.67 -4.12 13.60
N ASP A 272 4.51 -4.46 14.88
CA ASP A 272 5.61 -4.80 15.77
C ASP A 272 5.19 -5.89 16.76
N ALA A 273 6.17 -6.56 17.37
CA ALA A 273 5.93 -7.54 18.41
C ALA A 273 7.12 -7.66 19.37
N SER A 274 6.84 -8.17 20.56
CA SER A 274 7.88 -8.56 21.50
C SER A 274 8.66 -9.79 21.00
N ASN A 275 8.02 -10.67 20.22
CA ASN A 275 8.64 -11.87 19.65
C ASN A 275 8.10 -12.18 18.25
N ILE A 276 8.82 -13.01 17.49
CA ILE A 276 8.49 -13.39 16.10
C ILE A 276 7.31 -14.36 16.00
N ASP A 277 6.88 -15.00 17.07
CA ASP A 277 5.78 -15.98 17.05
C ASP A 277 4.40 -15.30 16.95
N SER A 278 4.34 -13.99 17.10
CA SER A 278 3.10 -13.26 16.91
C SER A 278 2.69 -13.20 15.43
N GLN A 279 1.38 -13.24 15.17
CA GLN A 279 0.83 -13.19 13.82
C GLN A 279 -0.09 -11.97 13.66
N ALA A 280 0.13 -11.20 12.61
CA ALA A 280 -0.74 -10.12 12.19
C ALA A 280 -1.35 -10.42 10.82
N LYS A 281 -2.64 -10.13 10.63
CA LYS A 281 -3.32 -10.22 9.36
C LYS A 281 -3.93 -8.90 8.98
N ILE A 282 -3.68 -8.45 7.76
CA ILE A 282 -4.16 -7.19 7.24
C ILE A 282 -4.83 -7.44 5.89
N ALA A 283 -6.07 -6.99 5.75
CA ALA A 283 -6.77 -7.04 4.49
C ALA A 283 -7.28 -5.64 4.09
N LEU A 284 -6.86 -5.19 2.92
CA LEU A 284 -7.19 -3.89 2.34
C LEU A 284 -7.97 -4.13 1.04
N LEU A 285 -9.28 -3.88 1.04
CA LEU A 285 -10.18 -4.07 -0.09
C LEU A 285 -10.73 -2.73 -0.56
N SER A 286 -10.44 -2.32 -1.77
CA SER A 286 -10.87 -1.01 -2.30
C SER A 286 -10.44 0.14 -1.39
N VAL A 287 -9.17 0.14 -0.98
CA VAL A 287 -8.61 1.10 -0.02
C VAL A 287 -7.67 2.07 -0.73
N GLU A 288 -7.85 3.36 -0.46
CA GLU A 288 -6.85 4.38 -0.78
C GLU A 288 -6.07 4.73 0.50
N LEU A 289 -4.82 4.25 0.58
CA LEU A 289 -3.94 4.50 1.72
C LEU A 289 -2.80 5.42 1.29
N SER A 290 -2.71 6.57 1.93
CA SER A 290 -1.64 7.54 1.74
C SER A 290 -0.93 7.82 3.07
N SER A 291 0.39 7.79 3.07
CA SER A 291 1.21 8.05 4.25
C SER A 291 2.33 9.02 3.92
N ALA A 292 2.77 9.83 4.88
CA ALA A 292 3.92 10.71 4.68
C ALA A 292 5.24 9.94 4.68
N LEU A 293 5.32 8.86 5.45
CA LEU A 293 6.45 7.94 5.53
C LEU A 293 6.09 6.58 4.93
N ASP A 294 6.74 5.50 5.39
CA ASP A 294 6.53 4.13 4.92
C ASP A 294 5.04 3.74 4.96
N SER A 295 4.53 3.10 3.90
CA SER A 295 3.13 2.66 3.94
C SER A 295 2.92 1.45 4.84
N ILE A 296 3.86 0.49 4.84
CA ILE A 296 3.82 -0.71 5.67
C ILE A 296 5.20 -0.90 6.30
N ASP A 297 5.26 -0.87 7.62
CA ASP A 297 6.48 -1.05 8.41
C ASP A 297 6.33 -2.26 9.32
N VAL A 298 7.24 -3.25 9.21
CA VAL A 298 7.13 -4.54 9.89
C VAL A 298 8.40 -4.84 10.69
N ASN A 299 8.22 -5.23 11.95
CA ASN A 299 9.29 -5.68 12.82
C ASN A 299 8.83 -6.84 13.70
N LYS A 300 9.63 -7.90 13.76
CA LYS A 300 9.46 -9.07 14.66
C LYS A 300 8.08 -9.74 14.65
N THR A 301 7.40 -9.78 13.51
CA THR A 301 6.10 -10.47 13.38
C THR A 301 6.04 -11.34 12.15
N THR A 302 5.22 -12.40 12.20
CA THR A 302 4.73 -13.04 10.98
C THR A 302 3.50 -12.25 10.52
N THR A 303 3.58 -11.64 9.35
CA THR A 303 2.55 -10.72 8.85
C THR A 303 2.05 -11.14 7.48
N ASP A 304 0.75 -11.34 7.35
CA ASP A 304 0.07 -11.57 6.09
C ASP A 304 -0.71 -10.31 5.68
N VAL A 305 -0.42 -9.78 4.50
CA VAL A 305 -1.08 -8.59 3.94
C VAL A 305 -1.75 -8.94 2.62
N SER A 306 -3.04 -8.67 2.53
CA SER A 306 -3.81 -8.78 1.29
C SER A 306 -4.23 -7.39 0.81
N ILE A 307 -3.86 -7.00 -0.42
CA ILE A 307 -4.19 -5.71 -1.04
C ILE A 307 -4.97 -5.99 -2.31
N LEU A 308 -6.26 -5.74 -2.29
CA LEU A 308 -7.21 -6.29 -3.27
C LEU A 308 -8.15 -5.23 -3.83
N ASN A 309 -8.78 -5.53 -4.98
CA ASN A 309 -9.93 -4.82 -5.51
C ASN A 309 -9.68 -3.31 -5.74
N ARG A 310 -8.73 -2.96 -6.57
CA ARG A 310 -8.36 -1.58 -6.93
C ARG A 310 -7.86 -0.72 -5.77
N SER A 311 -7.26 -1.35 -4.77
CA SER A 311 -6.60 -0.62 -3.72
C SER A 311 -5.38 0.14 -4.25
N ILE A 312 -5.14 1.34 -3.71
CA ILE A 312 -4.00 2.19 -4.09
C ILE A 312 -3.22 2.52 -2.83
N ILE A 313 -1.95 2.12 -2.81
CA ILE A 313 -1.06 2.37 -1.68
C ILE A 313 0.05 3.33 -2.11
N THR A 314 0.17 4.46 -1.41
CA THR A 314 1.10 5.55 -1.80
C THR A 314 1.84 6.13 -0.59
N PRO A 315 3.13 5.81 -0.42
CA PRO A 315 4.01 6.47 0.55
C PRO A 315 4.53 7.81 0.04
N GLY A 316 4.66 8.79 0.91
CA GLY A 316 5.27 10.09 0.59
C GLY A 316 6.80 10.05 0.50
N ASN A 317 7.45 9.19 1.28
CA ASN A 317 8.92 9.00 1.24
C ASN A 317 9.38 7.96 0.21
N ASN A 318 8.51 7.49 -0.67
CA ASN A 318 8.76 6.46 -1.68
C ASN A 318 9.03 5.05 -1.14
N VAL A 319 8.81 4.75 0.14
CA VAL A 319 8.97 3.42 0.74
C VAL A 319 7.61 2.76 0.95
N LEU A 320 7.24 1.83 0.07
CA LEU A 320 6.03 1.04 0.17
C LEU A 320 6.07 0.10 1.37
N VAL A 321 7.18 -0.62 1.51
CA VAL A 321 7.41 -1.60 2.57
C VAL A 321 8.77 -1.40 3.19
N ASN A 322 8.83 -1.36 4.51
CA ASN A 322 10.05 -1.43 5.30
C ASN A 322 9.98 -2.64 6.24
N ASN A 323 10.75 -3.69 5.94
CA ASN A 323 10.82 -4.88 6.77
C ASN A 323 12.15 -4.91 7.52
N THR A 324 12.11 -4.73 8.82
CA THR A 324 13.29 -4.66 9.70
C THR A 324 13.55 -5.94 10.48
N GLY A 325 12.68 -6.96 10.39
CA GLY A 325 12.92 -8.22 11.11
C GLY A 325 11.79 -9.25 11.09
N GLY A 326 10.69 -8.98 10.38
CA GLY A 326 9.53 -9.88 10.33
C GLY A 326 9.53 -10.85 9.14
N ASP A 327 8.63 -11.83 9.18
CA ASP A 327 8.28 -12.67 8.04
C ASP A 327 7.01 -12.12 7.39
N LEU A 328 7.19 -11.39 6.28
CA LEU A 328 6.12 -10.65 5.61
C LEU A 328 5.70 -11.33 4.32
N ASN A 329 4.42 -11.67 4.22
CA ASN A 329 3.78 -12.18 3.01
C ASN A 329 2.78 -11.15 2.48
N ILE A 330 2.99 -10.65 1.26
CA ILE A 330 2.08 -9.72 0.61
C ILE A 330 1.48 -10.38 -0.62
N ILE A 331 0.16 -10.39 -0.70
CA ILE A 331 -0.60 -10.75 -1.89
C ILE A 331 -1.31 -9.49 -2.39
N SER A 332 -1.07 -9.12 -3.63
CA SER A 332 -1.75 -8.00 -4.26
C SER A 332 -2.45 -8.42 -5.54
N SER A 333 -3.71 -8.07 -5.67
CA SER A 333 -4.55 -8.39 -6.83
C SER A 333 -5.36 -7.16 -7.26
N ASP A 334 -5.38 -6.88 -8.56
CA ASP A 334 -6.11 -5.73 -9.16
C ASP A 334 -5.87 -4.42 -8.41
N SER A 335 -4.61 -4.06 -8.13
CA SER A 335 -4.27 -2.94 -7.25
C SER A 335 -3.03 -2.18 -7.74
N ILE A 336 -2.81 -0.98 -7.20
CA ILE A 336 -1.65 -0.15 -7.51
C ILE A 336 -0.79 0.03 -6.26
N LEU A 337 0.44 -0.42 -6.36
CA LEU A 337 1.46 -0.30 -5.33
C LEU A 337 2.50 0.73 -5.77
N ASN A 338 2.64 1.83 -5.04
CA ASN A 338 3.65 2.84 -5.33
C ASN A 338 4.77 2.79 -4.28
N GLY A 339 6.02 2.83 -4.73
CA GLY A 339 7.19 2.89 -3.85
C GLY A 339 8.08 1.65 -3.88
N ALA A 340 9.14 1.70 -3.11
CA ALA A 340 10.17 0.67 -2.99
C ALA A 340 9.89 -0.29 -1.82
N THR A 341 10.48 -1.48 -1.88
CA THR A 341 10.53 -2.42 -0.76
C THR A 341 11.94 -2.42 -0.16
N LYS A 342 12.02 -2.22 1.16
CA LYS A 342 13.27 -2.29 1.93
C LYS A 342 13.24 -3.53 2.81
N LEU A 343 14.28 -4.35 2.75
CA LEU A 343 14.43 -5.56 3.55
C LEU A 343 15.76 -5.49 4.29
N VAL A 344 15.70 -5.21 5.59
CA VAL A 344 16.88 -5.17 6.47
C VAL A 344 17.20 -6.56 7.01
N SER A 345 16.19 -7.24 7.56
CA SER A 345 16.28 -8.64 8.01
C SER A 345 14.90 -9.31 7.93
N GLY A 346 14.84 -10.62 8.18
CA GLY A 346 13.61 -11.41 7.99
C GLY A 346 13.37 -11.77 6.53
N THR A 347 12.13 -12.03 6.18
CA THR A 347 11.72 -12.39 4.82
C THR A 347 10.60 -11.49 4.29
N THR A 348 10.62 -11.21 2.99
CA THR A 348 9.52 -10.51 2.30
C THR A 348 9.16 -11.29 1.05
N THR A 349 8.00 -11.92 1.06
CA THR A 349 7.41 -12.58 -0.11
C THR A 349 6.35 -11.67 -0.72
N LEU A 350 6.49 -11.35 -2.00
CA LEU A 350 5.55 -10.51 -2.75
C LEU A 350 4.93 -11.31 -3.90
N LYS A 351 3.62 -11.42 -3.91
CA LYS A 351 2.84 -12.04 -4.98
C LYS A 351 1.91 -11.02 -5.61
N LEU A 352 2.15 -10.74 -6.89
CA LEU A 352 1.35 -9.83 -7.70
C LEU A 352 0.49 -10.65 -8.65
N SER A 353 -0.80 -10.31 -8.77
CA SER A 353 -1.76 -10.99 -9.64
C SER A 353 -2.82 -10.04 -10.20
N GLU A 354 -3.53 -10.48 -11.23
CA GLU A 354 -4.75 -9.86 -11.75
C GLU A 354 -4.60 -8.36 -12.05
N ASN A 355 -3.66 -8.00 -12.93
CA ASN A 355 -3.38 -6.61 -13.33
C ASN A 355 -2.85 -5.69 -12.23
N THR A 356 -2.30 -6.23 -11.16
CA THR A 356 -1.60 -5.40 -10.18
C THR A 356 -0.43 -4.65 -10.84
N ILE A 357 -0.28 -3.37 -10.50
CA ILE A 357 0.82 -2.52 -10.97
C ILE A 357 1.68 -2.14 -9.77
N TRP A 358 2.94 -2.56 -9.81
CA TRP A 358 3.93 -2.11 -8.84
C TRP A 358 4.84 -1.05 -9.48
N ASN A 359 4.59 0.23 -9.14
CA ASN A 359 5.40 1.37 -9.56
C ASN A 359 6.59 1.54 -8.60
N MET A 360 7.73 1.02 -8.97
CA MET A 360 8.93 1.08 -8.17
C MET A 360 9.60 2.45 -8.26
N LYS A 361 9.70 3.17 -7.14
CA LYS A 361 10.23 4.55 -7.10
C LYS A 361 11.71 4.63 -6.69
N ASP A 362 12.27 3.58 -6.09
CA ASP A 362 13.65 3.47 -5.63
C ASP A 362 14.11 2.01 -5.67
N ASP A 363 15.39 1.72 -5.42
CA ASP A 363 15.92 0.37 -5.31
C ASP A 363 15.13 -0.46 -4.31
N SER A 364 14.81 -1.68 -4.71
CA SER A 364 13.92 -2.57 -3.97
C SER A 364 14.54 -3.94 -3.74
N VAL A 365 14.27 -4.50 -2.56
CA VAL A 365 14.72 -5.84 -2.18
C VAL A 365 13.53 -6.64 -1.66
N VAL A 366 13.34 -7.85 -2.18
CA VAL A 366 12.39 -8.85 -1.70
C VAL A 366 13.06 -10.22 -1.57
N THR A 367 12.51 -11.13 -0.76
CA THR A 367 13.03 -12.50 -0.67
C THR A 367 12.52 -13.35 -1.83
N HIS A 368 11.21 -13.38 -2.04
CA HIS A 368 10.59 -14.11 -3.16
C HIS A 368 9.61 -13.20 -3.89
N LEU A 369 9.56 -13.35 -5.21
CA LEU A 369 8.69 -12.55 -6.07
C LEU A 369 7.94 -13.42 -7.07
N THR A 370 6.62 -13.29 -7.07
CA THR A 370 5.75 -13.85 -8.11
C THR A 370 5.07 -12.72 -8.86
N ASN A 371 5.14 -12.74 -10.18
CA ASN A 371 4.52 -11.76 -11.07
C ASN A 371 3.58 -12.49 -12.04
N SER A 372 2.29 -12.56 -11.67
CA SER A 372 1.26 -13.25 -12.46
C SER A 372 0.30 -12.24 -13.07
N ASP A 373 0.23 -12.17 -14.40
CA ASP A 373 -0.66 -11.24 -15.14
C ASP A 373 -0.60 -9.80 -14.60
N SER A 374 0.59 -9.34 -14.20
CA SER A 374 0.81 -8.08 -13.46
C SER A 374 2.02 -7.32 -13.98
N ILE A 375 2.15 -6.07 -13.62
CA ILE A 375 3.18 -5.17 -14.13
C ILE A 375 4.14 -4.75 -13.01
N ILE A 376 5.42 -5.07 -13.16
CA ILE A 376 6.48 -4.48 -12.36
C ILE A 376 7.09 -3.34 -13.17
N ASN A 377 6.92 -2.12 -12.69
CA ASN A 377 7.28 -0.91 -13.41
C ASN A 377 8.51 -0.23 -12.79
N LEU A 378 9.71 -0.68 -13.17
CA LEU A 378 10.96 0.01 -12.83
C LEU A 378 11.06 1.31 -13.63
N SER A 379 10.43 1.35 -14.81
CA SER A 379 10.41 2.53 -15.70
C SER A 379 9.53 3.66 -15.20
N TYR A 380 8.93 3.55 -13.99
CA TYR A 380 8.12 4.61 -13.43
C TYR A 380 8.91 5.92 -13.36
N ASP A 381 8.36 6.93 -14.02
CA ASP A 381 8.98 8.23 -14.20
C ASP A 381 8.33 9.22 -13.24
N ASP A 382 9.12 9.77 -12.34
CA ASP A 382 8.73 10.83 -11.41
C ASP A 382 9.05 12.23 -11.94
N GLY A 383 9.38 12.34 -13.23
CA GLY A 383 9.79 13.60 -13.88
C GLY A 383 11.28 13.94 -13.69
N GLN A 384 12.05 13.07 -13.04
CA GLN A 384 13.50 13.25 -12.87
C GLN A 384 14.28 12.83 -14.12
N THR A 385 15.39 13.51 -14.37
CA THR A 385 16.33 13.09 -15.44
C THR A 385 16.93 11.74 -15.08
N PHE A 386 16.87 10.78 -16.01
CA PHE A 386 17.44 9.46 -15.82
C PHE A 386 18.97 9.54 -15.81
N THR A 387 19.59 9.47 -14.66
CA THR A 387 21.04 9.48 -14.48
C THR A 387 21.59 8.13 -14.04
N GLN A 388 20.78 7.34 -13.33
CA GLN A 388 21.11 6.02 -12.83
C GLN A 388 19.86 5.15 -12.84
N GLY A 389 19.99 3.87 -13.19
CA GLY A 389 18.90 2.90 -13.15
C GLY A 389 18.60 2.44 -11.73
N LYS A 390 17.34 2.03 -11.51
CA LYS A 390 16.89 1.36 -10.28
C LYS A 390 17.17 -0.13 -10.35
N THR A 391 17.42 -0.73 -9.20
CA THR A 391 17.67 -2.17 -9.09
C THR A 391 16.57 -2.83 -8.27
N LEU A 392 15.95 -3.87 -8.82
CA LEU A 392 15.11 -4.82 -8.09
C LEU A 392 15.92 -6.07 -7.79
N THR A 393 16.16 -6.33 -6.51
CA THR A 393 16.87 -7.53 -6.06
C THR A 393 15.89 -8.53 -5.45
N VAL A 394 15.85 -9.74 -6.01
CA VAL A 394 15.11 -10.89 -5.47
C VAL A 394 16.13 -11.86 -4.89
N LYS A 395 16.22 -11.93 -3.54
CA LYS A 395 17.23 -12.76 -2.85
C LYS A 395 17.02 -14.28 -3.03
N GLY A 396 15.81 -14.70 -3.34
CA GLY A 396 15.45 -16.08 -3.66
C GLY A 396 14.95 -16.18 -5.08
N ASN A 397 13.85 -16.91 -5.27
CA ASN A 397 13.33 -17.21 -6.59
C ASN A 397 12.38 -16.14 -7.14
N TYR A 398 12.45 -15.95 -8.46
CA TYR A 398 11.51 -15.17 -9.26
C TYR A 398 10.63 -16.11 -10.09
N VAL A 399 9.30 -15.90 -10.00
CA VAL A 399 8.32 -16.65 -10.79
C VAL A 399 7.54 -15.68 -11.68
N GLY A 400 7.67 -15.80 -12.99
CA GLY A 400 6.92 -15.03 -13.97
C GLY A 400 5.79 -15.89 -14.57
N ASN A 401 4.54 -15.53 -14.34
CA ASN A 401 3.39 -16.18 -14.96
C ASN A 401 2.67 -15.16 -15.84
N ASN A 402 3.09 -15.00 -17.10
CA ASN A 402 2.58 -13.97 -17.98
C ASN A 402 2.75 -12.54 -17.42
N GLY A 403 3.78 -12.33 -16.60
CA GLY A 403 4.07 -11.03 -16.00
C GLY A 403 4.70 -10.05 -17.01
N GLN A 404 4.67 -8.78 -16.67
CA GLN A 404 5.31 -7.71 -17.42
C GLN A 404 6.36 -7.02 -16.56
N LEU A 405 7.51 -6.71 -17.15
CA LEU A 405 8.62 -5.98 -16.54
C LEU A 405 8.99 -4.79 -17.43
N ASN A 406 8.81 -3.58 -16.94
CA ASN A 406 9.13 -2.35 -17.65
C ASN A 406 10.46 -1.78 -17.13
N ILE A 407 11.42 -1.58 -18.03
CA ILE A 407 12.80 -1.17 -17.75
C ILE A 407 13.12 0.10 -18.53
N ARG A 408 13.80 1.07 -17.93
CA ARG A 408 14.45 2.20 -18.63
C ARG A 408 15.90 1.85 -18.90
N THR A 409 16.36 2.12 -20.10
CA THR A 409 17.73 1.88 -20.52
C THR A 409 18.19 3.02 -21.41
N VAL A 410 19.37 3.58 -21.15
CA VAL A 410 20.05 4.43 -22.13
C VAL A 410 20.52 3.52 -23.24
N LEU A 411 19.90 3.60 -24.42
CA LEU A 411 20.29 2.75 -25.55
C LEU A 411 21.61 3.24 -26.15
N GLY A 412 22.71 2.62 -25.76
CA GLY A 412 24.08 2.92 -26.12
C GLY A 412 24.95 1.66 -26.15
N ASP A 413 26.17 1.75 -25.66
CA ASP A 413 27.10 0.64 -25.52
C ASP A 413 26.86 -0.23 -24.27
N ASP A 414 27.71 -1.24 -24.05
CA ASP A 414 27.63 -2.19 -22.93
C ASP A 414 27.60 -1.54 -21.51
N LYS A 415 28.11 -0.30 -21.39
CA LYS A 415 28.20 0.43 -20.10
C LYS A 415 27.05 1.38 -19.88
N SER A 416 26.07 1.35 -20.73
CA SER A 416 24.90 2.24 -20.65
C SER A 416 24.11 2.04 -19.36
N ALA A 417 23.68 3.15 -18.75
CA ALA A 417 22.84 3.12 -17.57
C ALA A 417 21.50 2.45 -17.85
N THR A 418 21.06 1.58 -16.96
CA THR A 418 19.83 0.81 -17.12
C THR A 418 19.22 0.45 -15.77
N ASP A 419 17.87 0.37 -15.68
CA ASP A 419 17.20 -0.32 -14.59
C ASP A 419 17.52 -1.81 -14.67
N ARG A 420 17.61 -2.51 -13.53
CA ARG A 420 18.04 -3.92 -13.45
C ARG A 420 17.14 -4.78 -12.58
N LEU A 421 16.99 -6.03 -12.99
CA LEU A 421 16.49 -7.12 -12.15
C LEU A 421 17.66 -8.05 -11.79
N ILE A 422 17.89 -8.26 -10.50
CA ILE A 422 18.88 -9.23 -9.99
C ILE A 422 18.13 -10.32 -9.24
N VAL A 423 18.25 -11.56 -9.68
CA VAL A 423 17.68 -12.74 -9.03
C VAL A 423 18.84 -13.58 -8.47
N GLU A 424 18.94 -13.65 -7.13
CA GLU A 424 19.99 -14.45 -6.48
C GLU A 424 19.68 -15.95 -6.53
N GLY A 425 18.40 -16.32 -6.61
CA GLY A 425 17.92 -17.69 -6.82
C GLY A 425 17.59 -17.99 -8.28
N ASN A 426 16.65 -18.89 -8.50
CA ASN A 426 16.23 -19.37 -9.80
C ASN A 426 15.11 -18.52 -10.41
N THR A 427 14.99 -18.55 -11.73
CA THR A 427 13.85 -18.01 -12.47
C THR A 427 13.00 -19.11 -13.07
N SER A 428 11.68 -18.91 -13.13
CA SER A 428 10.75 -19.84 -13.79
C SER A 428 9.54 -19.12 -14.38
N GLY A 429 8.82 -19.82 -15.26
CA GLY A 429 7.68 -19.26 -15.98
C GLY A 429 8.09 -18.28 -17.07
N SER A 430 7.26 -17.29 -17.39
CA SER A 430 7.60 -16.31 -18.44
C SER A 430 7.16 -14.89 -18.10
N THR A 431 8.04 -13.92 -18.43
CA THR A 431 7.83 -12.47 -18.23
C THR A 431 8.14 -11.72 -19.51
N THR A 432 7.25 -10.82 -19.91
CA THR A 432 7.45 -9.94 -21.05
C THR A 432 8.18 -8.67 -20.60
N VAL A 433 9.32 -8.38 -21.23
CA VAL A 433 10.17 -7.23 -20.90
C VAL A 433 9.97 -6.12 -21.92
N TYR A 434 9.55 -4.95 -21.46
CA TYR A 434 9.45 -3.73 -22.26
C TYR A 434 10.56 -2.76 -21.90
N VAL A 435 11.20 -2.18 -22.92
CA VAL A 435 12.35 -1.30 -22.73
C VAL A 435 12.07 0.10 -23.25
N LYS A 436 12.07 1.07 -22.33
CA LYS A 436 11.93 2.50 -22.65
C LYS A 436 13.32 3.12 -22.79
N ASN A 437 13.62 3.72 -23.97
CA ASN A 437 14.86 4.47 -24.15
C ASN A 437 14.88 5.71 -23.24
N ALA A 438 15.90 5.79 -22.41
CA ALA A 438 16.12 6.87 -21.43
C ALA A 438 17.07 7.97 -21.94
N GLY A 439 17.12 8.21 -23.26
CA GLY A 439 17.93 9.27 -23.88
C GLY A 439 19.15 8.79 -24.66
N GLY A 440 19.30 7.47 -24.91
CA GLY A 440 20.37 6.91 -25.73
C GLY A 440 20.23 7.26 -27.20
N SER A 441 21.36 7.55 -27.87
CA SER A 441 21.46 7.85 -29.30
C SER A 441 21.84 6.65 -30.16
N GLY A 442 22.02 5.47 -29.53
CA GLY A 442 22.41 4.23 -30.18
C GLY A 442 23.92 4.07 -30.33
N ALA A 443 24.43 2.88 -30.03
CA ALA A 443 25.81 2.46 -30.27
C ALA A 443 25.87 0.94 -30.48
N ALA A 444 27.03 0.46 -31.03
CA ALA A 444 27.30 -0.96 -31.08
C ALA A 444 27.62 -1.49 -29.69
N THR A 445 27.06 -2.65 -29.36
CA THR A 445 27.42 -3.41 -28.16
C THR A 445 28.42 -4.50 -28.51
N LEU A 446 29.24 -4.91 -27.54
CA LEU A 446 30.12 -6.08 -27.64
C LEU A 446 29.52 -7.29 -26.91
N ASN A 447 29.19 -7.10 -25.63
CA ASN A 447 28.56 -8.12 -24.80
C ASN A 447 27.08 -7.85 -24.59
N GLY A 448 26.62 -6.63 -24.83
CA GLY A 448 25.26 -6.18 -24.59
C GLY A 448 25.09 -5.43 -23.26
N ILE A 449 23.98 -4.71 -23.13
CA ILE A 449 23.58 -4.01 -21.90
C ILE A 449 22.88 -5.02 -21.00
N GLU A 450 23.42 -5.35 -19.84
CA GLU A 450 22.86 -6.32 -18.91
C GLU A 450 21.62 -5.77 -18.21
N LEU A 451 20.45 -6.36 -18.48
CA LEU A 451 19.18 -5.98 -17.86
C LEU A 451 18.79 -6.89 -16.70
N ILE A 452 19.07 -8.20 -16.84
CA ILE A 452 18.65 -9.20 -15.87
C ILE A 452 19.82 -10.12 -15.55
N THR A 453 20.17 -10.19 -14.28
CA THR A 453 21.21 -11.07 -13.74
C THR A 453 20.55 -12.20 -12.96
N VAL A 454 20.89 -13.46 -13.23
CA VAL A 454 20.42 -14.64 -12.52
C VAL A 454 21.60 -15.40 -11.95
N ASN A 455 21.71 -15.44 -10.63
CA ASN A 455 22.81 -16.11 -9.92
C ASN A 455 22.47 -17.56 -9.55
N GLY A 456 21.19 -17.95 -9.53
CA GLY A 456 20.73 -19.31 -9.29
C GLY A 456 21.15 -20.30 -10.38
N ASP A 457 20.76 -21.54 -10.24
CA ASP A 457 21.17 -22.61 -11.17
C ASP A 457 20.29 -22.65 -12.43
N GLU A 458 19.06 -22.17 -12.35
CA GLU A 458 18.07 -22.25 -13.42
C GLU A 458 17.61 -20.88 -13.91
N SER A 459 17.71 -20.67 -15.23
CA SER A 459 17.14 -19.55 -15.98
C SER A 459 16.70 -20.07 -17.34
N PRO A 460 15.43 -20.58 -17.48
CA PRO A 460 14.93 -21.11 -18.74
C PRO A 460 14.95 -20.07 -19.86
N ALA A 461 15.15 -20.52 -21.10
CA ALA A 461 15.26 -19.64 -22.26
C ALA A 461 13.98 -18.84 -22.57
N ASP A 462 12.86 -19.22 -22.01
CA ASP A 462 11.58 -18.54 -22.12
C ASP A 462 11.18 -17.76 -20.86
N ALA A 463 12.07 -17.67 -19.86
CA ALA A 463 11.80 -16.92 -18.63
C ALA A 463 11.56 -15.43 -18.88
N PHE A 464 12.25 -14.86 -19.87
CA PHE A 464 12.04 -13.47 -20.27
C PHE A 464 11.94 -13.35 -21.80
N ARG A 465 11.00 -12.54 -22.27
CA ARG A 465 10.74 -12.32 -23.68
C ARG A 465 10.65 -10.83 -23.98
N GLN A 466 11.15 -10.40 -25.13
CA GLN A 466 10.99 -9.02 -25.59
C GLN A 466 9.52 -8.73 -25.89
N GLY A 467 8.99 -7.65 -25.30
CA GLY A 467 7.63 -7.20 -25.52
C GLY A 467 7.49 -6.22 -26.68
N ASP A 468 8.48 -5.35 -26.86
CA ASP A 468 8.50 -4.41 -27.96
C ASP A 468 8.85 -5.11 -29.27
N ALA A 469 8.06 -4.88 -30.32
CA ALA A 469 8.36 -5.40 -31.67
C ALA A 469 9.71 -4.89 -32.16
N ARG A 470 10.15 -3.72 -31.68
CA ARG A 470 11.40 -3.08 -32.06
C ARG A 470 11.93 -2.17 -30.98
N ILE A 471 13.16 -2.37 -30.57
CA ILE A 471 13.91 -1.49 -29.66
C ILE A 471 15.02 -0.84 -30.47
N ALA A 472 14.98 0.48 -30.64
CA ALA A 472 15.94 1.15 -31.53
C ALA A 472 16.33 2.55 -31.04
N ALA A 473 17.58 2.94 -31.27
CA ALA A 473 18.08 4.28 -31.07
C ALA A 473 19.14 4.61 -32.15
N GLY A 474 19.07 5.84 -32.71
CA GLY A 474 19.94 6.22 -33.81
C GLY A 474 19.87 5.25 -34.97
N ALA A 475 21.02 4.75 -35.39
CA ALA A 475 21.15 3.76 -36.48
C ALA A 475 21.04 2.29 -35.99
N PHE A 476 21.00 2.04 -34.68
CA PHE A 476 21.09 0.71 -34.11
C PHE A 476 19.74 0.17 -33.68
N GLU A 477 19.57 -1.13 -33.85
CA GLU A 477 18.44 -1.90 -33.33
C GLU A 477 18.95 -2.89 -32.28
N TYR A 478 18.20 -3.02 -31.17
CA TYR A 478 18.56 -3.86 -30.04
C TYR A 478 17.59 -5.01 -29.91
N GLN A 479 18.08 -6.15 -29.46
CA GLN A 479 17.29 -7.33 -29.17
C GLN A 479 17.61 -7.86 -27.78
N LEU A 480 16.59 -8.31 -27.05
CA LEU A 480 16.78 -9.01 -25.78
C LEU A 480 17.27 -10.43 -26.06
N LYS A 481 18.43 -10.79 -25.56
CA LYS A 481 19.04 -12.12 -25.73
C LYS A 481 19.55 -12.66 -24.42
N GLN A 482 19.40 -13.97 -24.25
CA GLN A 482 20.00 -14.69 -23.13
C GLN A 482 21.46 -15.04 -23.48
N GLN A 483 22.38 -14.81 -22.55
CA GLN A 483 23.76 -15.25 -22.59
C GLN A 483 24.11 -15.95 -21.28
N GLY A 484 24.29 -17.26 -21.31
CA GLY A 484 24.37 -18.07 -20.13
C GLY A 484 23.01 -18.04 -19.36
N LYS A 485 23.01 -17.53 -18.14
CA LYS A 485 21.81 -17.38 -17.31
C LYS A 485 21.24 -15.94 -17.32
N ASN A 486 22.02 -14.98 -17.83
CA ASN A 486 21.70 -13.56 -17.80
C ASN A 486 21.08 -13.07 -19.11
N TRP A 487 20.41 -11.91 -19.06
CA TRP A 487 19.72 -11.34 -20.20
C TRP A 487 20.21 -9.95 -20.52
N TYR A 488 20.53 -9.73 -21.82
CA TYR A 488 21.18 -8.54 -22.33
C TYR A 488 20.42 -7.94 -23.51
N LEU A 489 20.47 -6.62 -23.64
CA LEU A 489 20.13 -5.95 -24.89
C LEU A 489 21.38 -5.89 -25.79
N THR A 490 21.34 -6.54 -26.94
CA THR A 490 22.44 -6.60 -27.88
C THR A 490 22.09 -5.92 -29.19
N SER A 491 23.00 -5.13 -29.73
CA SER A 491 22.88 -4.50 -31.06
C SER A 491 23.67 -5.23 -32.14
N TYR A 492 24.02 -6.49 -31.96
CA TYR A 492 24.69 -7.33 -32.95
C TYR A 492 23.93 -8.63 -33.20
N GLN A 493 24.09 -9.20 -34.38
CA GLN A 493 23.64 -10.56 -34.67
C GLN A 493 24.65 -11.57 -34.11
N SER A 494 24.12 -12.58 -33.39
CA SER A 494 24.94 -13.77 -33.09
C SER A 494 25.17 -14.54 -34.39
N VAL A 495 26.40 -14.92 -34.65
CA VAL A 495 26.72 -15.88 -35.72
C VAL A 495 26.11 -17.22 -35.29
N ASN A 496 25.11 -17.73 -36.02
CA ASN A 496 24.58 -19.06 -35.74
C ASN A 496 25.66 -20.09 -36.12
N GLU A 497 26.07 -20.92 -35.17
CA GLU A 497 27.02 -22.02 -35.40
C GLU A 497 26.47 -23.14 -36.31
N GLU A 498 25.22 -23.04 -36.78
CA GLU A 498 24.57 -24.11 -37.57
C GLU A 498 24.87 -24.09 -39.10
N ASP A 499 25.60 -23.10 -39.65
CA ASP A 499 25.86 -23.03 -41.10
C ASP A 499 27.30 -23.42 -41.50
N ASN A 500 28.04 -24.08 -40.61
CA ASN A 500 29.40 -24.53 -40.91
C ASN A 500 29.46 -26.03 -41.30
N SER A 501 28.76 -26.39 -42.40
CA SER A 501 29.01 -27.65 -43.11
C SER A 501 29.87 -27.41 -44.37
N SER A 502 31.10 -26.90 -44.19
CA SER A 502 32.13 -27.05 -45.21
C SER A 502 33.52 -27.02 -44.53
N GLU A 503 34.21 -28.15 -44.70
CA GLU A 503 35.56 -28.38 -44.27
C GLU A 503 36.51 -27.28 -44.79
N GLY A 504 37.11 -26.53 -43.85
CA GLY A 504 38.14 -25.56 -44.20
C GLY A 504 38.71 -24.88 -42.96
N ASN A 505 39.82 -25.37 -42.49
CA ASN A 505 40.64 -24.88 -41.39
C ASN A 505 41.02 -23.40 -41.59
N SER A 506 40.28 -22.48 -40.96
CA SER A 506 40.72 -21.09 -40.75
C SER A 506 40.03 -20.59 -39.47
N GLU A 507 40.80 -20.25 -38.44
CA GLU A 507 40.36 -19.39 -37.33
C GLU A 507 39.89 -18.05 -37.91
N SER A 508 38.62 -17.96 -38.31
CA SER A 508 38.01 -16.67 -38.63
C SER A 508 37.50 -16.06 -37.33
N THR A 509 38.24 -15.13 -36.78
CA THR A 509 37.74 -14.15 -35.83
C THR A 509 36.71 -13.25 -36.52
N GLU A 510 35.52 -13.78 -36.81
CA GLU A 510 34.43 -12.96 -37.35
C GLU A 510 34.00 -11.94 -36.28
N THR A 511 34.18 -10.67 -36.55
CA THR A 511 33.71 -9.59 -35.72
C THR A 511 32.17 -9.55 -35.76
N PRO A 512 31.46 -9.50 -34.62
CA PRO A 512 30.01 -9.44 -34.57
C PRO A 512 29.47 -8.28 -35.45
N THR A 513 28.51 -8.59 -36.32
CA THR A 513 27.94 -7.59 -37.23
C THR A 513 26.83 -6.81 -36.52
N PRO A 514 26.91 -5.46 -36.45
CA PRO A 514 25.86 -4.64 -35.85
C PRO A 514 24.53 -4.80 -36.59
N VAL A 515 23.44 -4.94 -35.83
CA VAL A 515 22.07 -4.86 -36.38
C VAL A 515 21.72 -3.39 -36.57
N LEU A 516 21.74 -2.97 -37.84
CA LEU A 516 21.38 -1.60 -38.19
C LEU A 516 19.92 -1.51 -38.58
N ARG A 517 19.35 -0.36 -38.34
CA ARG A 517 17.98 -0.04 -38.76
C ARG A 517 17.88 -0.09 -40.29
N PRO A 518 16.89 -0.80 -40.87
CA PRO A 518 16.70 -0.87 -42.31
C PRO A 518 16.60 0.52 -42.99
N GLU A 519 16.03 1.49 -42.28
CA GLU A 519 15.87 2.86 -42.76
C GLU A 519 17.20 3.60 -42.93
N ALA A 520 18.26 3.20 -42.21
CA ALA A 520 19.57 3.83 -42.34
C ALA A 520 20.12 3.66 -43.76
N GLY A 521 19.94 2.49 -44.37
CA GLY A 521 20.26 2.24 -45.78
C GLY A 521 19.47 3.12 -46.74
N SER A 522 18.19 3.28 -46.48
CA SER A 522 17.29 4.15 -47.27
C SER A 522 17.68 5.63 -47.17
N TYR A 523 18.05 6.12 -45.99
CA TYR A 523 18.55 7.50 -45.86
C TYR A 523 19.86 7.73 -46.58
N VAL A 524 20.82 6.80 -46.50
CA VAL A 524 22.08 6.88 -47.22
C VAL A 524 21.84 6.85 -48.76
N ALA A 525 20.94 5.96 -49.20
CA ALA A 525 20.59 5.88 -50.63
C ALA A 525 19.89 7.16 -51.10
N ASN A 526 18.98 7.73 -50.31
CA ASN A 526 18.30 8.99 -50.61
C ASN A 526 19.29 10.17 -50.64
N LEU A 527 20.25 10.23 -49.71
CA LEU A 527 21.28 11.25 -49.67
C LEU A 527 22.22 11.13 -50.91
N ALA A 528 22.62 9.91 -51.27
CA ALA A 528 23.39 9.65 -52.48
C ALA A 528 22.60 10.03 -53.74
N ALA A 529 21.31 9.68 -53.79
CA ALA A 529 20.41 10.07 -54.88
C ALA A 529 20.27 11.59 -54.95
N ALA A 530 20.04 12.29 -53.80
CA ALA A 530 19.94 13.75 -53.77
C ALA A 530 21.23 14.42 -54.26
N ASN A 531 22.40 13.90 -53.91
CA ASN A 531 23.69 14.42 -54.35
C ASN A 531 23.93 14.19 -55.85
N THR A 532 23.37 13.13 -56.46
CA THR A 532 23.54 12.79 -57.86
C THR A 532 22.45 13.32 -58.77
N LEU A 533 21.22 13.50 -58.27
CA LEU A 533 20.06 13.98 -59.03
C LEU A 533 20.26 15.37 -59.62
N PHE A 534 21.03 16.21 -58.98
CA PHE A 534 21.24 17.62 -59.39
C PHE A 534 22.62 17.87 -60.05
N VAL A 535 23.44 16.81 -60.23
CA VAL A 535 24.70 16.95 -60.94
C VAL A 535 24.44 16.90 -62.47
N MET A 536 24.25 18.07 -63.02
CA MET A 536 24.14 18.23 -64.47
C MET A 536 25.47 18.63 -65.07
N ARG A 537 25.90 17.94 -66.13
CA ARG A 537 27.06 18.31 -66.92
C ARG A 537 26.66 19.46 -67.86
N LEU A 538 27.65 20.26 -68.28
CA LEU A 538 27.42 21.36 -69.18
C LEU A 538 26.71 20.93 -70.50
N ASN A 539 27.04 19.71 -70.99
CA ASN A 539 26.37 19.13 -72.13
C ASN A 539 24.91 18.74 -71.94
N ASP A 540 24.44 18.59 -70.70
CA ASP A 540 23.04 18.30 -70.37
C ASP A 540 22.15 19.56 -70.44
N ARG A 541 22.76 20.73 -70.57
CA ARG A 541 22.11 22.04 -70.75
C ARG A 541 22.11 22.51 -72.20
N ALA A 542 22.72 21.76 -73.10
CA ALA A 542 22.80 22.18 -74.49
C ALA A 542 21.57 21.73 -75.28
N GLY A 543 20.77 22.66 -75.67
CA GLY A 543 19.69 22.49 -76.63
C GLY A 543 18.49 23.39 -76.35
N GLU A 544 18.25 24.31 -77.28
CA GLU A 544 16.94 24.90 -77.42
C GLU A 544 16.00 23.86 -78.06
N THR A 545 14.91 23.52 -77.39
CA THR A 545 13.88 22.69 -78.04
C THR A 545 13.08 23.58 -78.96
N ARG A 546 13.28 23.38 -80.27
CA ARG A 546 12.49 24.07 -81.31
C ARG A 546 11.24 23.26 -81.60
N TYR A 547 10.09 23.91 -81.57
CA TYR A 547 8.84 23.28 -81.90
C TYR A 547 8.03 24.24 -82.83
N ILE A 548 7.16 23.66 -83.64
CA ILE A 548 6.23 24.44 -84.47
C ILE A 548 5.00 24.70 -83.62
N ASP A 549 4.67 25.92 -83.42
CA ASP A 549 3.44 26.32 -82.69
C ASP A 549 2.23 25.86 -83.52
N PRO A 550 1.38 24.99 -82.98
CA PRO A 550 0.27 24.40 -83.76
C PRO A 550 -0.84 25.39 -84.15
N VAL A 551 -0.78 26.61 -83.57
CA VAL A 551 -1.80 27.66 -83.82
C VAL A 551 -1.29 28.68 -84.84
N THR A 552 0.02 29.00 -84.80
CA THR A 552 0.60 30.06 -85.62
C THR A 552 1.50 29.52 -86.76
N GLU A 553 1.71 28.19 -86.80
CA GLU A 553 2.62 27.48 -87.71
C GLU A 553 4.04 28.05 -87.79
N GLN A 554 4.44 28.85 -86.80
CA GLN A 554 5.79 29.43 -86.73
C GLN A 554 6.70 28.60 -85.85
N GLU A 555 7.97 28.51 -86.24
CA GLU A 555 9.00 27.89 -85.42
C GLU A 555 9.29 28.74 -84.18
N ARG A 556 9.10 28.13 -82.99
CA ARG A 556 9.37 28.77 -81.69
C ARG A 556 10.40 27.94 -80.92
N SER A 557 11.20 28.57 -80.10
CA SER A 557 12.10 27.89 -79.18
C SER A 557 11.54 27.95 -77.74
N SER A 558 11.56 26.82 -77.07
CA SER A 558 11.22 26.71 -75.66
C SER A 558 12.48 26.63 -74.80
N ARG A 559 12.48 27.41 -73.72
CA ARG A 559 13.51 27.29 -72.64
C ARG A 559 13.16 26.25 -71.61
N LEU A 560 12.02 25.58 -71.73
CA LEU A 560 11.61 24.47 -70.86
C LEU A 560 12.05 23.17 -71.50
N TRP A 561 12.84 22.41 -70.77
CA TRP A 561 13.23 21.06 -71.11
C TRP A 561 13.00 20.11 -69.94
N LEU A 562 12.56 18.91 -70.21
CA LEU A 562 12.37 17.86 -69.26
C LEU A 562 13.26 16.69 -69.62
N ARG A 563 14.08 16.24 -68.69
CA ARG A 563 14.88 15.04 -68.88
C ARG A 563 14.48 14.00 -67.82
N GLN A 564 14.10 12.86 -68.26
CA GLN A 564 13.90 11.70 -67.39
C GLN A 564 15.15 10.80 -67.47
N ILE A 565 15.74 10.55 -66.32
CA ILE A 565 16.89 9.64 -66.23
C ILE A 565 16.42 8.46 -65.42
N GLY A 566 16.45 7.25 -66.00
CA GLY A 566 16.22 5.99 -65.33
C GLY A 566 17.53 5.20 -65.28
N GLY A 567 17.89 4.68 -64.14
CA GLY A 567 19.02 3.81 -63.93
C GLY A 567 18.75 2.72 -62.92
N HIS A 568 19.28 1.54 -63.12
CA HIS A 568 19.37 0.50 -62.10
C HIS A 568 20.77 0.55 -61.49
N ASN A 569 20.86 0.72 -60.19
CA ASN A 569 22.08 0.38 -59.46
C ASN A 569 22.01 -1.12 -59.11
N ALA A 570 22.90 -1.89 -59.65
CA ALA A 570 23.12 -3.29 -59.29
C ALA A 570 23.96 -3.38 -58.00
#